data_0f7c3019f0e20168fcfad9670ef79585
#
_entry.id   0f7c3019f0e20168fcfad9670ef79585
#
_cell.length_a   1.000
_cell.length_b   1.000
_cell.length_c   1.000
_cell.angle_alpha   90.00
_cell.angle_beta   90.00
_cell.angle_gamma   90.00
#
_symmetry.space_group_name_H-M   'P 1'
#
loop_
_entity.id
_entity.type
_entity.pdbx_description
1 polymer ?
#
loop_
_entity_poly.entity_id
_entity_poly.type
_entity_poly.pdbx_seq_one_letter_code
_entity_poly.pdbx_strand_id
1 'polypeptide(L)'
;MYIETTEKLLDFIEKSPTAFQAVDEMQKRLTENGFEVLSEKEYWKLIPGGKYLVTRNNSALIAFCIPEKESRVFHIMASHSDSPSFKIKENPEIKVDNSYVKLNVEKYGGMLMTPWFDRPLSVAGRVIIRRNGGLKEKLINIKRDLVMIPNLAIHMNREANNGVSYNPQKDLLPLFAAENTDRTLSELIAEQVGIKKEDIISHDLFLYNRMPGTVWGADREFVSSARLDDLQCAFASMEGLLRAQNHGSIAVHCVMDNEEVGSGTKQGAASTFLKDTLLRINMGLGRTYEEYLMTLAGSFMVSADNAHALHPNYTDKTDPTNHPVLNKGIVIKFNANQKYCTDAVSAAIFKELCTKAGVPYQTFVNRSDIAGGSTLGNISNTQVPMNTVDIGLPQLAMHSPYETAGVKDTEYLVRAAEELFA
;
A
#
# COMPACT_ATOMS: atom_id res chain seq x y z
N MET A 1 10.32 17.10 -13.84
CA MET A 1 10.18 16.78 -12.40
C MET A 1 8.85 16.07 -12.11
N TYR A 2 7.66 16.71 -12.09
CA TYR A 2 6.40 16.05 -11.69
C TYR A 2 6.06 14.81 -12.53
N ILE A 3 6.08 14.90 -13.86
CA ILE A 3 5.82 13.75 -14.76
C ILE A 3 6.88 12.66 -14.56
N GLU A 4 8.13 13.00 -14.41
CA GLU A 4 9.22 12.05 -14.18
C GLU A 4 9.01 11.26 -12.88
N THR A 5 8.62 11.94 -11.79
CA THR A 5 8.28 11.26 -10.52
C THR A 5 7.08 10.35 -10.69
N THR A 6 6.06 10.79 -11.44
CA THR A 6 4.90 9.96 -11.76
C THR A 6 5.29 8.74 -12.60
N GLU A 7 6.17 8.88 -13.59
CA GLU A 7 6.64 7.75 -14.40
C GLU A 7 7.42 6.73 -13.54
N LYS A 8 8.24 7.20 -12.57
CA LYS A 8 8.90 6.31 -11.60
C LYS A 8 7.91 5.62 -10.66
N LEU A 9 6.84 6.30 -10.25
CA LEU A 9 5.75 5.70 -9.50
C LEU A 9 5.05 4.61 -10.31
N LEU A 10 4.74 4.86 -11.59
CA LEU A 10 4.08 3.87 -12.45
C LEU A 10 4.97 2.64 -12.68
N ASP A 11 6.28 2.82 -12.85
CA ASP A 11 7.26 1.72 -12.92
C ASP A 11 7.27 0.90 -11.60
N PHE A 12 7.21 1.57 -10.46
CA PHE A 12 7.12 0.90 -9.16
C PHE A 12 5.83 0.10 -9.03
N ILE A 13 4.67 0.68 -9.38
CA ILE A 13 3.36 0.02 -9.30
C ILE A 13 3.30 -1.18 -10.26
N GLU A 14 3.84 -1.08 -11.47
CA GLU A 14 3.88 -2.19 -12.42
C GLU A 14 4.64 -3.40 -11.87
N LYS A 15 5.72 -3.16 -11.12
CA LYS A 15 6.53 -4.20 -10.47
C LYS A 15 5.90 -4.73 -9.18
N SER A 16 4.87 -4.08 -8.68
CA SER A 16 4.25 -4.31 -7.37
C SER A 16 2.78 -4.78 -7.47
N PRO A 17 2.47 -5.91 -8.13
CA PRO A 17 1.10 -6.37 -8.30
C PRO A 17 0.41 -6.80 -7.00
N THR A 18 1.15 -7.13 -5.95
CA THR A 18 0.63 -7.44 -4.60
C THR A 18 1.57 -6.88 -3.52
N ALA A 19 1.16 -6.90 -2.26
CA ALA A 19 1.97 -6.48 -1.12
C ALA A 19 3.34 -7.19 -1.07
N PHE A 20 3.42 -8.45 -1.46
CA PHE A 20 4.66 -9.22 -1.48
C PHE A 20 5.67 -8.66 -2.51
N GLN A 21 5.22 -8.38 -3.74
CA GLN A 21 6.08 -7.79 -4.76
C GLN A 21 6.40 -6.32 -4.44
N ALA A 22 5.48 -5.58 -3.81
CA ALA A 22 5.73 -4.21 -3.39
C ALA A 22 6.89 -4.14 -2.37
N VAL A 23 6.87 -5.02 -1.37
CA VAL A 23 7.94 -5.10 -0.37
C VAL A 23 9.25 -5.59 -0.98
N ASP A 24 9.21 -6.58 -1.88
CA ASP A 24 10.40 -7.07 -2.60
C ASP A 24 11.06 -5.96 -3.44
N GLU A 25 10.26 -5.19 -4.20
CA GLU A 25 10.76 -4.06 -5.01
C GLU A 25 11.31 -2.92 -4.13
N MET A 26 10.65 -2.59 -3.01
CA MET A 26 11.17 -1.62 -2.04
C MET A 26 12.48 -2.11 -1.42
N GLN A 27 12.54 -3.35 -0.95
CA GLN A 27 13.76 -3.94 -0.41
C GLN A 27 14.90 -3.88 -1.42
N LYS A 28 14.64 -4.22 -2.69
CA LYS A 28 15.63 -4.15 -3.76
C LYS A 28 16.15 -2.72 -3.94
N ARG A 29 15.27 -1.74 -4.11
CA ARG A 29 15.67 -0.33 -4.28
C ARG A 29 16.46 0.20 -3.09
N LEU A 30 16.04 -0.14 -1.87
CA LEU A 30 16.75 0.27 -0.65
C LEU A 30 18.14 -0.39 -0.55
N THR A 31 18.27 -1.68 -0.85
CA THR A 31 19.58 -2.37 -0.81
C THR A 31 20.53 -1.85 -1.89
N GLU A 32 20.03 -1.52 -3.09
CA GLU A 32 20.80 -0.84 -4.14
C GLU A 32 21.32 0.56 -3.69
N ASN A 33 20.67 1.17 -2.67
CA ASN A 33 21.07 2.44 -2.05
C ASN A 33 21.77 2.29 -0.69
N GLY A 34 22.33 1.10 -0.41
CA GLY A 34 23.21 0.85 0.72
C GLY A 34 22.52 0.49 2.03
N PHE A 35 21.24 0.11 2.01
CA PHE A 35 20.57 -0.41 3.20
C PHE A 35 20.94 -1.88 3.46
N GLU A 36 21.30 -2.18 4.69
CA GLU A 36 21.56 -3.54 5.17
C GLU A 36 20.24 -4.22 5.59
N VAL A 37 20.04 -5.46 5.15
CA VAL A 37 18.86 -6.25 5.54
C VAL A 37 19.11 -6.89 6.89
N LEU A 38 18.26 -6.58 7.86
CA LEU A 38 18.29 -7.14 9.20
C LEU A 38 17.29 -8.30 9.34
N SER A 39 17.67 -9.31 10.13
CA SER A 39 16.79 -10.41 10.51
C SER A 39 16.13 -10.14 11.87
N GLU A 40 14.81 -10.32 12.00
CA GLU A 40 14.13 -10.28 13.31
C GLU A 40 14.63 -11.40 14.25
N LYS A 41 15.23 -12.48 13.72
CA LYS A 41 15.70 -13.63 14.46
C LYS A 41 17.13 -13.47 14.99
N GLU A 42 17.81 -12.36 14.66
CA GLU A 42 19.23 -12.13 14.98
C GLU A 42 19.42 -10.85 15.80
N TYR A 43 20.57 -10.72 16.46
CA TYR A 43 20.97 -9.48 17.09
C TYR A 43 21.33 -8.43 16.04
N TRP A 44 20.85 -7.21 16.23
CA TRP A 44 21.21 -6.09 15.35
C TRP A 44 22.47 -5.38 15.82
N LYS A 45 23.41 -5.19 14.91
CA LYS A 45 24.62 -4.39 15.13
C LYS A 45 24.42 -3.06 14.42
N LEU A 46 23.98 -2.05 15.18
CA LEU A 46 23.68 -0.74 14.62
C LEU A 46 24.83 0.23 14.88
N ILE A 47 25.18 1.04 13.88
CA ILE A 47 26.22 2.05 13.98
C ILE A 47 25.69 3.43 13.55
N PRO A 48 26.25 4.54 14.07
CA PRO A 48 25.97 5.88 13.54
C PRO A 48 26.24 5.94 12.02
N GLY A 49 25.39 6.66 11.28
CA GLY A 49 25.44 6.73 9.81
C GLY A 49 24.90 5.50 9.09
N GLY A 50 24.54 4.42 9.81
CA GLY A 50 24.06 3.17 9.23
C GLY A 50 22.64 3.27 8.67
N LYS A 51 22.39 2.52 7.58
CA LYS A 51 21.09 2.39 6.90
C LYS A 51 20.65 0.95 6.95
N TYR A 52 19.45 0.68 7.43
CA TYR A 52 18.98 -0.67 7.70
C TYR A 52 17.54 -0.85 7.26
N LEU A 53 17.16 -2.08 6.96
CA LEU A 53 15.76 -2.45 6.76
C LEU A 53 15.46 -3.82 7.37
N VAL A 54 14.21 -4.03 7.77
CA VAL A 54 13.68 -5.30 8.26
C VAL A 54 12.30 -5.54 7.65
N THR A 55 12.00 -6.80 7.34
CA THR A 55 10.69 -7.20 6.81
C THR A 55 9.98 -8.15 7.77
N ARG A 56 8.66 -8.09 7.81
CA ARG A 56 7.80 -9.07 8.48
C ARG A 56 6.82 -9.66 7.48
N ASN A 57 6.72 -10.98 7.44
CA ASN A 57 5.90 -11.74 6.49
C ASN A 57 6.26 -11.51 4.99
N ASN A 58 7.36 -10.80 4.68
CA ASN A 58 7.73 -10.34 3.34
C ASN A 58 6.61 -9.51 2.64
N SER A 59 5.72 -8.90 3.43
CA SER A 59 4.62 -8.04 2.97
C SER A 59 4.52 -6.73 3.75
N ALA A 60 5.30 -6.59 4.84
CA ALA A 60 5.52 -5.35 5.57
C ALA A 60 7.02 -5.07 5.69
N LEU A 61 7.42 -3.79 5.68
CA LEU A 61 8.82 -3.36 5.69
C LEU A 61 8.99 -2.13 6.58
N ILE A 62 10.07 -2.10 7.36
CA ILE A 62 10.54 -0.89 8.03
C ILE A 62 11.99 -0.66 7.65
N ALA A 63 12.28 0.49 7.03
CA ALA A 63 13.63 0.94 6.74
C ALA A 63 13.98 2.17 7.58
N PHE A 64 15.22 2.27 8.05
CA PHE A 64 15.62 3.37 8.89
C PHE A 64 17.07 3.78 8.68
N CYS A 65 17.33 5.07 8.89
CA CYS A 65 18.67 5.67 8.87
C CYS A 65 19.02 6.17 10.26
N ILE A 66 20.17 5.78 10.77
CA ILE A 66 20.72 6.30 12.03
C ILE A 66 21.60 7.49 11.70
N PRO A 67 21.36 8.68 12.28
CA PRO A 67 22.21 9.84 12.03
C PRO A 67 23.64 9.63 12.56
N GLU A 68 24.63 10.30 11.96
CA GLU A 68 26.01 10.28 12.47
C GLU A 68 26.12 10.92 13.85
N LYS A 69 25.36 11.99 14.08
CA LYS A 69 25.25 12.64 15.40
C LYS A 69 24.16 11.99 16.22
N GLU A 70 24.39 11.92 17.53
CA GLU A 70 23.38 11.38 18.43
C GLU A 70 22.04 12.13 18.27
N SER A 71 20.98 11.38 18.02
CA SER A 71 19.60 11.87 18.01
C SER A 71 18.73 10.99 18.89
N ARG A 72 17.78 11.59 19.60
CA ARG A 72 16.86 10.94 20.53
C ARG A 72 15.40 11.09 20.09
N VAL A 73 15.15 11.20 18.81
CA VAL A 73 13.80 11.26 18.24
C VAL A 73 13.71 10.41 16.99
N PHE A 74 12.54 9.84 16.76
CA PHE A 74 12.17 9.20 15.51
C PHE A 74 11.33 10.15 14.68
N HIS A 75 11.65 10.30 13.40
CA HIS A 75 10.74 10.85 12.40
C HIS A 75 10.27 9.72 11.50
N ILE A 76 8.97 9.43 11.55
CA ILE A 76 8.38 8.25 10.93
C ILE A 76 7.40 8.69 9.84
N MET A 77 7.47 8.07 8.66
CA MET A 77 6.37 8.10 7.69
C MET A 77 5.88 6.67 7.49
N ALA A 78 4.62 6.44 7.82
CA ALA A 78 3.95 5.14 7.76
C ALA A 78 2.91 5.13 6.64
N SER A 79 2.85 4.03 5.88
CA SER A 79 1.95 3.76 4.75
C SER A 79 1.62 2.27 4.70
N HIS A 80 0.89 1.81 3.68
CA HIS A 80 0.62 0.38 3.53
C HIS A 80 0.94 -0.17 2.13
N SER A 81 1.09 -1.51 2.06
CA SER A 81 1.54 -2.23 0.87
C SER A 81 0.42 -2.95 0.13
N ASP A 82 -0.69 -3.22 0.81
CA ASP A 82 -1.83 -3.94 0.27
C ASP A 82 -2.82 -3.00 -0.44
N SER A 83 -3.74 -3.56 -1.20
CA SER A 83 -4.80 -2.85 -1.92
C SER A 83 -5.98 -3.80 -2.12
N PRO A 84 -7.23 -3.31 -2.25
CA PRO A 84 -8.38 -4.16 -2.47
C PRO A 84 -8.26 -5.01 -3.73
N SER A 85 -8.55 -6.31 -3.60
CA SER A 85 -8.42 -7.28 -4.68
C SER A 85 -9.26 -8.52 -4.44
N PHE A 86 -9.12 -9.53 -5.30
CA PHE A 86 -9.66 -10.87 -5.11
C PHE A 86 -8.54 -11.84 -4.75
N LYS A 87 -8.65 -12.47 -3.57
CA LYS A 87 -7.75 -13.55 -3.15
C LYS A 87 -8.24 -14.87 -3.73
N ILE A 88 -7.32 -15.65 -4.30
CA ILE A 88 -7.59 -16.98 -4.80
C ILE A 88 -7.65 -17.96 -3.63
N LYS A 89 -8.71 -18.77 -3.59
CA LYS A 89 -8.92 -19.80 -2.55
C LYS A 89 -8.04 -21.03 -2.79
N GLU A 90 -7.78 -21.82 -1.75
CA GLU A 90 -6.86 -22.99 -1.79
C GLU A 90 -7.21 -24.03 -2.87
N ASN A 91 -8.50 -24.28 -3.15
CA ASN A 91 -8.96 -25.14 -4.24
C ASN A 91 -9.65 -24.26 -5.29
N PRO A 92 -8.91 -23.70 -6.26
CA PRO A 92 -9.40 -22.59 -7.05
C PRO A 92 -10.26 -22.99 -8.25
N GLU A 93 -10.13 -24.18 -8.81
CA GLU A 93 -10.81 -24.52 -10.07
C GLU A 93 -12.26 -24.96 -9.82
N ILE A 94 -13.22 -24.28 -10.47
CA ILE A 94 -14.64 -24.63 -10.51
C ILE A 94 -15.02 -24.97 -11.94
N LYS A 95 -15.41 -26.22 -12.20
CA LYS A 95 -15.96 -26.66 -13.49
C LYS A 95 -17.41 -26.22 -13.64
N VAL A 96 -17.79 -25.75 -14.83
CA VAL A 96 -19.14 -25.28 -15.15
C VAL A 96 -19.66 -26.04 -16.38
N ASP A 97 -20.66 -26.90 -16.16
CA ASP A 97 -21.40 -27.64 -17.20
C ASP A 97 -20.53 -28.30 -18.27
N ASN A 98 -19.38 -28.83 -17.88
CA ASN A 98 -18.38 -29.39 -18.80
C ASN A 98 -17.99 -28.45 -19.96
N SER A 99 -18.06 -27.14 -19.78
CA SER A 99 -17.79 -26.15 -20.83
C SER A 99 -16.71 -25.15 -20.44
N TYR A 100 -16.60 -24.81 -19.15
CA TYR A 100 -15.69 -23.79 -18.66
C TYR A 100 -15.07 -24.16 -17.32
N VAL A 101 -13.93 -23.52 -17.04
CA VAL A 101 -13.33 -23.49 -15.70
C VAL A 101 -13.24 -22.06 -15.22
N LYS A 102 -13.76 -21.80 -14.02
CA LYS A 102 -13.63 -20.53 -13.29
C LYS A 102 -12.65 -20.69 -12.12
N LEU A 103 -12.06 -19.59 -11.67
CA LEU A 103 -11.34 -19.57 -10.40
C LEU A 103 -12.25 -19.14 -9.25
N ASN A 104 -12.18 -19.87 -8.14
CA ASN A 104 -12.84 -19.55 -6.89
C ASN A 104 -12.03 -18.51 -6.14
N VAL A 105 -12.61 -17.33 -5.96
CA VAL A 105 -11.97 -16.19 -5.31
C VAL A 105 -12.86 -15.63 -4.20
N GLU A 106 -12.25 -14.86 -3.31
CA GLU A 106 -12.96 -14.08 -2.30
C GLU A 106 -12.45 -12.63 -2.29
N LYS A 107 -13.31 -11.71 -1.87
CA LYS A 107 -12.94 -10.31 -1.74
C LYS A 107 -11.87 -10.14 -0.65
N TYR A 108 -10.87 -9.35 -0.96
CA TYR A 108 -9.91 -8.80 -0.03
C TYR A 108 -10.13 -7.29 0.04
N GLY A 109 -10.56 -6.80 1.19
CA GLY A 109 -10.86 -5.38 1.40
C GLY A 109 -12.21 -4.90 0.85
N GLY A 110 -12.46 -3.62 1.03
CA GLY A 110 -13.63 -2.90 0.57
C GLY A 110 -13.44 -2.34 -0.84
N MET A 111 -13.95 -3.00 -1.88
CA MET A 111 -13.71 -2.60 -3.27
C MET A 111 -14.95 -2.11 -4.00
N LEU A 112 -14.75 -1.29 -5.03
CA LEU A 112 -15.71 -1.06 -6.09
C LEU A 112 -15.74 -2.29 -7.01
N MET A 113 -16.84 -3.06 -7.02
CA MET A 113 -16.92 -4.33 -7.75
C MET A 113 -17.12 -4.15 -9.26
N THR A 114 -17.93 -3.18 -9.68
CA THR A 114 -18.24 -2.92 -11.09
C THR A 114 -17.01 -2.76 -12.00
N PRO A 115 -15.94 -2.04 -11.61
CA PRO A 115 -14.81 -1.85 -12.50
C PRO A 115 -13.94 -3.08 -12.73
N TRP A 116 -14.19 -4.19 -12.03
CA TRP A 116 -13.46 -5.45 -12.23
C TRP A 116 -13.94 -6.26 -13.44
N PHE A 117 -15.16 -5.98 -13.93
CA PHE A 117 -15.68 -6.65 -15.12
C PHE A 117 -14.98 -6.21 -16.40
N ASP A 118 -14.92 -7.13 -17.39
CA ASP A 118 -14.48 -6.92 -18.77
C ASP A 118 -13.06 -6.36 -18.91
N ARG A 119 -12.20 -6.64 -17.92
CA ARG A 119 -10.81 -6.20 -17.91
C ARG A 119 -9.85 -7.37 -18.00
N PRO A 120 -8.69 -7.18 -18.65
CA PRO A 120 -7.63 -8.18 -18.60
C PRO A 120 -7.06 -8.27 -17.18
N LEU A 121 -7.17 -9.42 -16.58
CA LEU A 121 -6.68 -9.72 -15.24
C LEU A 121 -5.61 -10.81 -15.29
N SER A 122 -4.77 -10.85 -14.27
CA SER A 122 -3.83 -11.93 -14.05
C SER A 122 -3.65 -12.23 -12.56
N VAL A 123 -2.74 -13.16 -12.27
CA VAL A 123 -2.47 -13.70 -10.94
C VAL A 123 -1.05 -13.38 -10.51
N ALA A 124 -0.91 -12.85 -9.31
CA ALA A 124 0.37 -12.63 -8.63
C ALA A 124 0.25 -12.93 -7.14
N GLY A 125 1.39 -12.98 -6.45
CA GLY A 125 1.48 -13.25 -5.02
C GLY A 125 2.70 -14.11 -4.70
N ARG A 126 2.52 -15.05 -3.77
CA ARG A 126 3.57 -16.00 -3.40
C ARG A 126 3.05 -17.42 -3.32
N VAL A 127 3.95 -18.38 -3.49
CA VAL A 127 3.74 -19.80 -3.15
C VAL A 127 4.79 -20.26 -2.15
N ILE A 128 4.38 -21.18 -1.29
CA ILE A 128 5.28 -21.91 -0.41
C ILE A 128 5.55 -23.27 -1.02
N ILE A 129 6.80 -23.54 -1.27
CA ILE A 129 7.24 -24.79 -1.92
C ILE A 129 8.09 -25.64 -0.99
N ARG A 130 8.01 -26.96 -1.18
CA ARG A 130 8.93 -27.92 -0.55
C ARG A 130 10.21 -28.03 -1.37
N ARG A 131 11.36 -27.70 -0.78
CA ARG A 131 12.65 -27.83 -1.45
C ARG A 131 13.77 -28.15 -0.46
N ASN A 132 14.60 -29.14 -0.76
CA ASN A 132 15.77 -29.56 0.05
C ASN A 132 15.42 -29.80 1.53
N GLY A 133 14.30 -30.48 1.80
CA GLY A 133 13.87 -30.84 3.16
C GLY A 133 13.26 -29.70 3.97
N GLY A 134 13.04 -28.52 3.38
CA GLY A 134 12.44 -27.36 4.04
C GLY A 134 11.37 -26.69 3.19
N LEU A 135 10.75 -25.65 3.76
CA LEU A 135 9.79 -24.78 3.07
C LEU A 135 10.51 -23.52 2.58
N LYS A 136 10.24 -23.13 1.35
CA LYS A 136 10.75 -21.88 0.74
C LYS A 136 9.62 -21.09 0.12
N GLU A 137 9.71 -19.78 0.24
CA GLU A 137 8.83 -18.85 -0.46
C GLU A 137 9.34 -18.59 -1.88
N LYS A 138 8.41 -18.43 -2.82
CA LYS A 138 8.65 -17.98 -4.18
C LYS A 138 7.58 -16.98 -4.60
N LEU A 139 8.00 -15.82 -5.09
CA LEU A 139 7.11 -14.83 -5.68
C LEU A 139 6.64 -15.30 -7.06
N ILE A 140 5.36 -15.07 -7.32
CA ILE A 140 4.68 -15.40 -8.58
C ILE A 140 4.10 -14.13 -9.18
N ASN A 141 4.33 -13.95 -10.48
CA ASN A 141 3.66 -12.94 -11.27
C ASN A 141 3.47 -13.46 -12.69
N ILE A 142 2.26 -13.85 -13.05
CA ILE A 142 1.92 -14.31 -14.40
C ILE A 142 1.75 -13.07 -15.29
N LYS A 143 2.81 -12.72 -16.04
CA LYS A 143 2.90 -11.47 -16.83
C LYS A 143 2.19 -11.55 -18.17
N ARG A 144 0.98 -12.15 -18.22
CA ARG A 144 0.09 -12.16 -19.38
C ARG A 144 -1.36 -12.04 -18.92
N ASP A 145 -2.26 -11.67 -19.81
CA ASP A 145 -3.69 -11.73 -19.56
C ASP A 145 -4.08 -13.19 -19.37
N LEU A 146 -4.62 -13.51 -18.21
CA LEU A 146 -4.88 -14.89 -17.80
C LEU A 146 -6.34 -15.17 -17.57
N VAL A 147 -7.05 -14.25 -16.94
CA VAL A 147 -8.46 -14.41 -16.55
C VAL A 147 -9.24 -13.13 -16.83
N MET A 148 -10.56 -13.27 -16.92
CA MET A 148 -11.48 -12.16 -17.05
C MET A 148 -12.78 -12.47 -16.28
N ILE A 149 -13.41 -11.43 -15.74
CA ILE A 149 -14.76 -11.51 -15.17
C ILE A 149 -15.71 -10.92 -16.21
N PRO A 150 -16.37 -11.74 -17.05
CA PRO A 150 -17.26 -11.22 -18.09
C PRO A 150 -18.59 -10.74 -17.50
N ASN A 151 -19.06 -9.57 -17.94
CA ASN A 151 -20.41 -9.12 -17.63
C ASN A 151 -21.49 -10.02 -18.28
N LEU A 152 -22.66 -10.05 -17.66
CA LEU A 152 -23.84 -10.60 -18.30
C LEU A 152 -24.33 -9.60 -19.37
N ALA A 153 -24.59 -10.08 -20.59
CA ALA A 153 -25.04 -9.24 -21.67
C ALA A 153 -26.33 -8.47 -21.31
N ILE A 154 -26.44 -7.22 -21.75
CA ILE A 154 -27.60 -6.35 -21.46
C ILE A 154 -28.93 -7.01 -21.87
N HIS A 155 -28.94 -7.85 -22.92
CA HIS A 155 -30.14 -8.57 -23.37
C HIS A 155 -30.67 -9.58 -22.33
N MET A 156 -29.79 -10.08 -21.45
CA MET A 156 -30.11 -11.04 -20.39
C MET A 156 -30.28 -10.36 -19.04
N ASN A 157 -29.92 -9.08 -18.91
CA ASN A 157 -30.06 -8.26 -17.71
C ASN A 157 -30.41 -6.81 -18.09
N ARG A 158 -31.66 -6.56 -18.46
CA ARG A 158 -32.11 -5.24 -18.96
C ARG A 158 -32.07 -4.15 -17.89
N GLU A 159 -32.03 -4.54 -16.60
CA GLU A 159 -31.95 -3.63 -15.44
C GLU A 159 -30.51 -3.30 -15.04
N ALA A 160 -29.50 -3.75 -15.79
CA ALA A 160 -28.10 -3.57 -15.45
C ALA A 160 -27.67 -2.10 -15.20
N ASN A 161 -28.35 -1.13 -15.85
CA ASN A 161 -28.07 0.29 -15.68
C ASN A 161 -28.94 1.00 -14.62
N ASN A 162 -29.86 0.28 -13.98
CA ASN A 162 -30.81 0.82 -12.99
C ASN A 162 -30.34 0.58 -11.54
N GLY A 163 -29.10 0.13 -11.36
CA GLY A 163 -28.50 -0.24 -10.08
C GLY A 163 -28.48 -1.76 -9.87
N VAL A 164 -27.29 -2.30 -9.67
CA VAL A 164 -27.07 -3.74 -9.45
C VAL A 164 -26.34 -3.98 -8.15
N SER A 165 -26.85 -4.93 -7.35
CA SER A 165 -26.13 -5.47 -6.20
C SER A 165 -25.44 -6.77 -6.62
N TYR A 166 -24.09 -6.76 -6.65
CA TYR A 166 -23.31 -7.93 -7.03
C TYR A 166 -23.10 -8.89 -5.87
N ASN A 167 -23.25 -10.18 -6.14
CA ASN A 167 -22.86 -11.26 -5.23
C ASN A 167 -21.46 -11.76 -5.61
N PRO A 168 -20.43 -11.54 -4.77
CA PRO A 168 -19.06 -11.93 -5.12
C PRO A 168 -18.89 -13.42 -5.44
N GLN A 169 -19.65 -14.30 -4.78
CA GLN A 169 -19.55 -15.75 -5.00
C GLN A 169 -20.22 -16.20 -6.31
N LYS A 170 -21.11 -15.39 -6.86
CA LYS A 170 -21.87 -15.73 -8.08
C LYS A 170 -21.37 -14.94 -9.29
N ASP A 171 -21.25 -13.63 -9.13
CA ASP A 171 -21.10 -12.71 -10.26
C ASP A 171 -19.63 -12.38 -10.58
N LEU A 172 -18.70 -12.57 -9.62
CA LEU A 172 -17.32 -12.09 -9.71
C LEU A 172 -16.24 -13.19 -9.77
N LEU A 173 -16.65 -14.43 -10.07
CA LEU A 173 -15.70 -15.52 -10.28
C LEU A 173 -15.09 -15.45 -11.69
N PRO A 174 -13.78 -15.27 -11.85
CA PRO A 174 -13.16 -15.07 -13.15
C PRO A 174 -13.15 -16.34 -14.00
N LEU A 175 -13.44 -16.18 -15.27
CA LEU A 175 -13.26 -17.23 -16.29
C LEU A 175 -11.76 -17.46 -16.49
N PHE A 176 -11.35 -18.73 -16.40
CA PHE A 176 -9.95 -19.13 -16.49
C PHE A 176 -9.65 -19.98 -17.73
N ALA A 177 -10.53 -20.91 -18.08
CA ALA A 177 -10.27 -21.82 -19.19
C ALA A 177 -11.56 -22.41 -19.78
N ALA A 178 -11.45 -22.97 -21.00
CA ALA A 178 -12.45 -23.84 -21.60
C ALA A 178 -12.33 -25.29 -21.06
N GLU A 179 -13.36 -26.09 -21.24
CA GLU A 179 -13.47 -27.47 -20.72
C GLU A 179 -12.28 -28.38 -21.03
N ASN A 180 -11.79 -28.29 -22.27
CA ASN A 180 -10.76 -29.21 -22.79
C ASN A 180 -9.33 -28.88 -22.34
N THR A 181 -9.16 -28.08 -21.29
CA THR A 181 -7.84 -27.85 -20.72
C THR A 181 -7.58 -28.78 -19.54
N ASP A 182 -6.51 -29.53 -19.62
CA ASP A 182 -5.96 -30.26 -18.47
C ASP A 182 -5.06 -29.36 -17.58
N ARG A 183 -4.89 -28.08 -17.98
CA ARG A 183 -4.01 -27.16 -17.28
C ARG A 183 -4.73 -26.54 -16.08
N THR A 184 -4.20 -26.81 -14.90
CA THR A 184 -4.58 -26.15 -13.65
C THR A 184 -3.76 -24.88 -13.39
N LEU A 185 -4.24 -24.03 -12.49
CA LEU A 185 -3.48 -22.85 -12.05
C LEU A 185 -2.14 -23.28 -11.41
N SER A 186 -2.15 -24.36 -10.62
CA SER A 186 -0.93 -24.89 -9.99
C SER A 186 0.11 -25.35 -11.01
N GLU A 187 -0.30 -25.92 -12.15
CA GLU A 187 0.61 -26.29 -13.23
C GLU A 187 1.23 -25.07 -13.90
N LEU A 188 0.45 -24.02 -14.17
CA LEU A 188 0.97 -22.76 -14.70
C LEU A 188 2.01 -22.12 -13.76
N ILE A 189 1.73 -22.15 -12.46
CA ILE A 189 2.66 -21.65 -11.43
C ILE A 189 3.91 -22.51 -11.38
N ALA A 190 3.78 -23.84 -11.37
CA ALA A 190 4.90 -24.77 -11.32
C ALA A 190 5.84 -24.59 -12.52
N GLU A 191 5.30 -24.42 -13.73
CA GLU A 191 6.07 -24.09 -14.94
C GLU A 191 6.85 -22.77 -14.77
N GLN A 192 6.22 -21.71 -14.25
CA GLN A 192 6.86 -20.42 -14.09
C GLN A 192 8.05 -20.44 -13.15
N VAL A 193 7.99 -21.22 -12.07
CA VAL A 193 9.07 -21.31 -11.07
C VAL A 193 10.00 -22.50 -11.27
N GLY A 194 9.75 -23.32 -12.27
CA GLY A 194 10.59 -24.48 -12.63
C GLY A 194 10.58 -25.58 -11.57
N ILE A 195 9.39 -25.94 -11.06
CA ILE A 195 9.17 -27.00 -10.06
C ILE A 195 8.06 -27.97 -10.50
N LYS A 196 7.86 -29.03 -9.74
CA LYS A 196 6.66 -29.87 -9.88
C LYS A 196 5.48 -29.26 -9.11
N LYS A 197 4.25 -29.43 -9.60
CA LYS A 197 3.06 -28.92 -8.91
C LYS A 197 2.86 -29.50 -7.51
N GLU A 198 3.31 -30.74 -7.29
CA GLU A 198 3.24 -31.45 -6.01
C GLU A 198 4.17 -30.84 -4.95
N ASP A 199 5.15 -30.04 -5.37
CA ASP A 199 6.03 -29.30 -4.46
C ASP A 199 5.38 -27.99 -3.93
N ILE A 200 4.28 -27.52 -4.53
CA ILE A 200 3.50 -26.37 -4.02
C ILE A 200 2.67 -26.85 -2.83
N ILE A 201 2.93 -26.27 -1.66
CA ILE A 201 2.28 -26.66 -0.40
C ILE A 201 1.11 -25.75 -0.06
N SER A 202 1.25 -24.45 -0.34
CA SER A 202 0.23 -23.41 -0.07
C SER A 202 0.54 -22.17 -0.86
N HIS A 203 -0.40 -21.22 -0.90
CA HIS A 203 -0.23 -19.97 -1.63
C HIS A 203 -0.99 -18.81 -1.00
N ASP A 204 -0.49 -17.60 -1.25
CA ASP A 204 -1.21 -16.33 -1.13
C ASP A 204 -1.21 -15.68 -2.50
N LEU A 205 -2.25 -15.92 -3.29
CA LEU A 205 -2.39 -15.45 -4.66
C LEU A 205 -3.57 -14.51 -4.79
N PHE A 206 -3.38 -13.47 -5.60
CA PHE A 206 -4.38 -12.43 -5.82
C PHE A 206 -4.55 -12.14 -7.31
N LEU A 207 -5.75 -11.72 -7.70
CA LEU A 207 -5.97 -11.14 -9.02
C LEU A 207 -5.39 -9.72 -9.04
N TYR A 208 -4.91 -9.30 -10.19
CA TYR A 208 -4.55 -7.91 -10.41
C TYR A 208 -4.93 -7.45 -11.82
N ASN A 209 -5.27 -6.15 -11.93
CA ASN A 209 -5.57 -5.50 -13.20
C ASN A 209 -4.28 -5.34 -14.02
N ARG A 210 -4.33 -5.79 -15.27
CA ARG A 210 -3.21 -5.77 -16.22
C ARG A 210 -3.10 -4.46 -17.01
N MET A 211 -4.09 -3.57 -16.90
CA MET A 211 -4.03 -2.28 -17.58
C MET A 211 -2.84 -1.46 -17.04
N PRO A 212 -1.95 -0.97 -17.91
CA PRO A 212 -0.83 -0.14 -17.47
C PRO A 212 -1.32 1.19 -16.90
N GLY A 213 -0.56 1.75 -15.96
CA GLY A 213 -0.78 3.12 -15.53
C GLY A 213 -0.52 4.11 -16.67
N THR A 214 -1.22 5.24 -16.67
CA THR A 214 -1.13 6.25 -17.72
C THR A 214 -1.22 7.68 -17.17
N VAL A 215 -0.54 8.60 -17.82
CA VAL A 215 -0.68 10.04 -17.63
C VAL A 215 -1.55 10.60 -18.74
N TRP A 216 -2.60 11.35 -18.39
CA TRP A 216 -3.62 11.82 -19.30
C TRP A 216 -4.19 13.19 -18.88
N GLY A 217 -5.16 13.70 -19.64
CA GLY A 217 -5.75 15.03 -19.48
C GLY A 217 -5.28 15.98 -20.56
N ALA A 218 -5.91 17.15 -20.68
CA ALA A 218 -5.63 18.14 -21.72
C ALA A 218 -4.16 18.62 -21.66
N ASP A 219 -3.63 18.78 -20.43
CA ASP A 219 -2.25 19.20 -20.15
C ASP A 219 -1.45 18.10 -19.41
N ARG A 220 -1.88 16.83 -19.51
CA ARG A 220 -1.26 15.70 -18.83
C ARG A 220 -1.24 15.85 -17.30
N GLU A 221 -2.30 16.39 -16.74
CA GLU A 221 -2.42 16.74 -15.31
C GLU A 221 -2.90 15.57 -14.42
N PHE A 222 -3.37 14.48 -15.02
CA PHE A 222 -3.89 13.32 -14.28
C PHE A 222 -3.04 12.09 -14.50
N VAL A 223 -2.98 11.25 -13.50
CA VAL A 223 -2.44 9.88 -13.55
C VAL A 223 -3.51 8.89 -13.16
N SER A 224 -3.65 7.80 -13.93
CA SER A 224 -4.50 6.68 -13.52
C SER A 224 -3.70 5.39 -13.50
N SER A 225 -3.90 4.62 -12.45
CA SER A 225 -3.25 3.32 -12.24
C SER A 225 -4.04 2.49 -11.24
N ALA A 226 -3.80 1.19 -11.22
CA ALA A 226 -4.20 0.35 -10.09
C ALA A 226 -3.33 0.68 -8.86
N ARG A 227 -3.84 0.45 -7.66
CA ARG A 227 -3.07 0.47 -6.39
C ARG A 227 -2.36 1.79 -6.10
N LEU A 228 -2.92 2.93 -6.56
CA LEU A 228 -2.44 4.24 -6.09
C LEU A 228 -2.62 4.33 -4.57
N ASP A 229 -3.72 3.83 -4.06
CA ASP A 229 -3.97 3.55 -2.66
C ASP A 229 -3.36 2.17 -2.30
N ASP A 230 -2.26 2.10 -1.52
CA ASP A 230 -1.50 3.24 -0.96
C ASP A 230 -0.03 3.21 -1.46
N LEU A 231 0.23 2.51 -2.58
CA LEU A 231 1.56 2.44 -3.16
C LEU A 231 2.11 3.82 -3.57
N GLN A 232 1.25 4.81 -3.75
CA GLN A 232 1.64 6.18 -4.04
C GLN A 232 2.32 6.82 -2.82
N CYS A 233 1.75 6.67 -1.61
CA CYS A 233 2.36 7.16 -0.37
C CYS A 233 3.58 6.33 0.02
N ALA A 234 3.53 5.01 -0.13
CA ALA A 234 4.66 4.13 0.15
C ALA A 234 5.88 4.47 -0.73
N PHE A 235 5.65 4.67 -2.04
CA PHE A 235 6.67 5.12 -2.97
C PHE A 235 7.23 6.49 -2.60
N ALA A 236 6.37 7.47 -2.32
CA ALA A 236 6.78 8.83 -1.99
C ALA A 236 7.60 8.88 -0.69
N SER A 237 7.23 8.11 0.32
CA SER A 237 7.99 7.98 1.57
C SER A 237 9.37 7.35 1.33
N MET A 238 9.46 6.28 0.54
CA MET A 238 10.74 5.64 0.19
C MET A 238 11.65 6.59 -0.59
N GLU A 239 11.12 7.27 -1.62
CA GLU A 239 11.91 8.24 -2.42
C GLU A 239 12.37 9.42 -1.56
N GLY A 240 11.55 9.92 -0.64
CA GLY A 240 11.92 10.94 0.31
C GLY A 240 13.07 10.49 1.23
N LEU A 241 13.01 9.27 1.77
CA LEU A 241 14.09 8.70 2.57
C LEU A 241 15.40 8.57 1.78
N LEU A 242 15.33 8.16 0.51
CA LEU A 242 16.50 8.02 -0.36
C LEU A 242 17.13 9.36 -0.75
N ARG A 243 16.34 10.43 -0.86
CA ARG A 243 16.81 11.78 -1.17
C ARG A 243 17.37 12.53 0.06
N ALA A 244 16.82 12.24 1.24
CA ALA A 244 17.18 12.93 2.47
C ALA A 244 18.67 12.74 2.82
N GLN A 245 19.30 13.83 3.26
CA GLN A 245 20.69 13.85 3.68
C GLN A 245 20.81 14.52 5.04
N ASN A 246 21.90 14.22 5.77
CA ASN A 246 22.21 14.85 7.06
C ASN A 246 21.09 14.69 8.10
N HIS A 247 20.57 13.50 8.26
CA HIS A 247 19.48 13.20 9.17
C HIS A 247 19.69 13.81 10.56
N GLY A 248 18.76 14.68 10.97
CA GLY A 248 18.70 15.25 12.32
C GLY A 248 18.01 14.34 13.33
N SER A 249 17.34 13.31 12.85
CA SER A 249 16.56 12.31 13.61
C SER A 249 16.87 10.90 13.12
N ILE A 250 16.39 9.89 13.84
CA ILE A 250 16.32 8.53 13.30
C ILE A 250 15.16 8.50 12.33
N ALA A 251 15.48 8.56 11.03
CA ALA A 251 14.48 8.56 9.95
C ALA A 251 13.92 7.14 9.74
N VAL A 252 12.60 6.99 9.69
CA VAL A 252 11.93 5.68 9.61
C VAL A 252 10.85 5.69 8.52
N HIS A 253 11.07 4.94 7.45
CA HIS A 253 10.07 4.58 6.45
C HIS A 253 9.42 3.27 6.87
N CYS A 254 8.10 3.28 7.06
CA CYS A 254 7.34 2.15 7.58
C CYS A 254 6.20 1.81 6.62
N VAL A 255 6.14 0.57 6.14
CA VAL A 255 5.06 0.09 5.27
C VAL A 255 4.44 -1.15 5.90
N MET A 256 3.17 -1.04 6.28
CA MET A 256 2.40 -2.12 6.89
C MET A 256 1.59 -2.87 5.84
N ASP A 257 1.13 -4.07 6.18
CA ASP A 257 0.24 -4.87 5.34
C ASP A 257 -1.14 -5.02 6.01
N ASN A 258 -2.13 -5.46 5.23
CA ASN A 258 -3.48 -5.74 5.69
C ASN A 258 -4.25 -4.53 6.26
N GLU A 259 -3.92 -3.31 5.83
CA GLU A 259 -4.70 -2.12 6.17
C GLU A 259 -6.14 -2.29 5.71
N GLU A 260 -6.34 -2.72 4.47
CA GLU A 260 -7.62 -2.88 3.77
C GLU A 260 -8.58 -3.92 4.40
N VAL A 261 -8.07 -4.68 5.35
CA VAL A 261 -8.83 -5.70 6.11
C VAL A 261 -8.72 -5.51 7.63
N GLY A 262 -8.34 -4.30 8.07
CA GLY A 262 -8.40 -3.85 9.45
C GLY A 262 -7.14 -4.05 10.29
N SER A 263 -5.97 -4.23 9.66
CA SER A 263 -4.64 -4.20 10.32
C SER A 263 -4.39 -5.24 11.43
N GLY A 264 -5.30 -6.19 11.68
CA GLY A 264 -5.29 -7.12 12.80
C GLY A 264 -4.38 -8.35 12.64
N THR A 265 -3.27 -8.24 11.91
CA THR A 265 -2.33 -9.34 11.65
C THR A 265 -0.95 -9.06 12.24
N LYS A 266 -0.04 -10.06 12.25
CA LYS A 266 1.34 -9.89 12.75
C LYS A 266 2.16 -8.85 11.98
N GLN A 267 1.77 -8.51 10.75
CA GLN A 267 2.41 -7.55 9.84
C GLN A 267 1.59 -6.26 9.63
N GLY A 268 0.41 -6.15 10.22
CA GLY A 268 -0.45 -4.98 10.15
C GLY A 268 -0.14 -3.92 11.21
N ALA A 269 -0.76 -2.76 11.08
CA ALA A 269 -0.53 -1.61 11.98
C ALA A 269 -0.93 -1.88 13.45
N ALA A 270 -1.85 -2.82 13.70
CA ALA A 270 -2.22 -3.23 15.06
C ALA A 270 -1.19 -4.17 15.72
N SER A 271 -0.19 -4.66 14.97
CA SER A 271 0.86 -5.50 15.51
C SER A 271 1.92 -4.71 16.28
N THR A 272 2.82 -5.42 16.92
CA THR A 272 3.98 -4.83 17.60
C THR A 272 5.16 -4.55 16.65
N PHE A 273 5.00 -4.71 15.30
CA PHE A 273 6.13 -4.64 14.38
C PHE A 273 6.87 -3.31 14.46
N LEU A 274 6.15 -2.19 14.42
CA LEU A 274 6.76 -0.87 14.57
C LEU A 274 7.35 -0.71 15.98
N LYS A 275 6.60 -1.03 17.03
CA LYS A 275 7.07 -0.94 18.42
C LYS A 275 8.35 -1.74 18.66
N ASP A 276 8.36 -3.02 18.24
CA ASP A 276 9.51 -3.91 18.41
C ASP A 276 10.74 -3.39 17.67
N THR A 277 10.54 -2.87 16.46
CA THR A 277 11.62 -2.28 15.65
C THR A 277 12.20 -1.04 16.33
N LEU A 278 11.37 -0.08 16.73
CA LEU A 278 11.84 1.13 17.41
C LEU A 278 12.55 0.82 18.74
N LEU A 279 12.02 -0.13 19.53
CA LEU A 279 12.65 -0.59 20.76
C LEU A 279 14.02 -1.23 20.47
N ARG A 280 14.11 -2.09 19.45
CA ARG A 280 15.38 -2.73 19.04
C ARG A 280 16.41 -1.73 18.54
N ILE A 281 15.98 -0.68 17.82
CA ILE A 281 16.86 0.43 17.44
C ILE A 281 17.43 1.11 18.69
N ASN A 282 16.56 1.45 19.64
CA ASN A 282 16.96 2.07 20.90
C ASN A 282 17.98 1.21 21.67
N MET A 283 17.69 -0.09 21.85
CA MET A 283 18.57 -1.05 22.53
C MET A 283 19.87 -1.26 21.77
N GLY A 284 19.84 -1.34 20.43
CA GLY A 284 21.03 -1.50 19.57
C GLY A 284 21.96 -0.29 19.64
N LEU A 285 21.44 0.89 19.99
CA LEU A 285 22.22 2.11 20.27
C LEU A 285 22.68 2.21 21.74
N GLY A 286 22.51 1.14 22.55
CA GLY A 286 22.94 1.09 23.94
C GLY A 286 22.07 1.86 24.93
N ARG A 287 20.83 2.19 24.55
CA ARG A 287 19.92 3.01 25.35
C ARG A 287 18.98 2.14 26.21
N THR A 288 18.61 2.68 27.36
CA THR A 288 17.68 2.07 28.31
C THR A 288 16.21 2.10 27.83
N TYR A 289 15.34 1.38 28.49
CA TYR A 289 13.91 1.44 28.24
C TYR A 289 13.29 2.80 28.59
N GLU A 290 13.78 3.46 29.66
CA GLU A 290 13.39 4.82 30.02
C GLU A 290 13.70 5.81 28.89
N GLU A 291 14.91 5.74 28.33
CA GLU A 291 15.31 6.58 27.19
C GLU A 291 14.47 6.27 25.95
N TYR A 292 14.01 5.02 25.76
CA TYR A 292 13.05 4.68 24.70
C TYR A 292 11.73 5.43 24.88
N LEU A 293 11.17 5.43 26.09
CA LEU A 293 9.92 6.16 26.37
C LEU A 293 10.08 7.68 26.16
N MET A 294 11.20 8.24 26.58
CA MET A 294 11.54 9.65 26.33
C MET A 294 11.67 9.93 24.82
N THR A 295 12.32 9.04 24.07
CA THR A 295 12.45 9.13 22.62
C THR A 295 11.09 9.13 21.95
N LEU A 296 10.19 8.22 22.31
CA LEU A 296 8.83 8.19 21.76
C LEU A 296 8.06 9.49 22.02
N ALA A 297 8.15 10.03 23.24
CA ALA A 297 7.46 11.26 23.60
C ALA A 297 7.94 12.50 22.79
N GLY A 298 9.20 12.49 22.35
CA GLY A 298 9.79 13.53 21.49
C GLY A 298 9.65 13.27 19.99
N SER A 299 9.11 12.13 19.59
CA SER A 299 9.04 11.68 18.19
C SER A 299 7.80 12.20 17.45
N PHE A 300 7.84 12.11 16.13
CA PHE A 300 6.74 12.52 15.26
C PHE A 300 6.49 11.47 14.18
N MET A 301 5.21 11.13 13.96
CA MET A 301 4.78 10.20 12.93
C MET A 301 3.84 10.89 11.93
N VAL A 302 4.08 10.64 10.66
CA VAL A 302 3.17 10.96 9.55
C VAL A 302 2.56 9.64 9.08
N SER A 303 1.26 9.47 9.29
CA SER A 303 0.47 8.36 8.74
C SER A 303 -0.04 8.80 7.38
N ALA A 304 0.53 8.24 6.32
CA ALA A 304 0.26 8.61 4.95
C ALA A 304 -0.56 7.50 4.27
N ASP A 305 -1.75 7.85 3.83
CA ASP A 305 -2.73 6.98 3.21
C ASP A 305 -3.65 7.86 2.33
N ASN A 306 -3.90 7.50 1.09
CA ASN A 306 -4.55 8.38 0.12
C ASN A 306 -5.91 8.94 0.62
N ALA A 307 -6.32 10.08 0.08
CA ALA A 307 -7.47 10.84 0.54
C ALA A 307 -8.50 11.03 -0.58
N HIS A 308 -9.78 11.10 -0.22
CA HIS A 308 -10.85 11.38 -1.18
C HIS A 308 -10.75 12.82 -1.71
N ALA A 309 -10.66 12.98 -3.03
CA ALA A 309 -10.77 14.27 -3.69
C ALA A 309 -12.24 14.64 -3.98
N LEU A 310 -12.49 15.93 -4.16
CA LEU A 310 -13.75 16.44 -4.68
C LEU A 310 -14.07 15.76 -6.02
N HIS A 311 -15.18 15.02 -6.06
CA HIS A 311 -15.60 14.32 -7.28
C HIS A 311 -16.37 15.27 -8.20
N PRO A 312 -15.99 15.45 -9.47
CA PRO A 312 -16.59 16.45 -10.36
C PRO A 312 -18.09 16.26 -10.61
N ASN A 313 -18.59 15.02 -10.55
CA ASN A 313 -20.01 14.70 -10.75
C ASN A 313 -20.80 14.56 -9.44
N TYR A 314 -20.14 14.60 -8.26
CA TYR A 314 -20.75 14.38 -6.95
C TYR A 314 -20.19 15.34 -5.90
N THR A 315 -20.19 16.63 -6.22
CA THR A 315 -19.66 17.68 -5.33
C THR A 315 -20.37 17.77 -3.99
N ASP A 316 -21.64 17.33 -3.94
CA ASP A 316 -22.47 17.25 -2.75
C ASP A 316 -22.04 16.15 -1.76
N LYS A 317 -21.14 15.25 -2.14
CA LYS A 317 -20.64 14.17 -1.28
C LYS A 317 -19.48 14.57 -0.38
N THR A 318 -18.96 15.77 -0.53
CA THR A 318 -17.84 16.30 0.25
C THR A 318 -18.29 17.42 1.21
N ASP A 319 -17.47 17.71 2.22
CA ASP A 319 -17.66 18.86 3.09
C ASP A 319 -17.54 20.16 2.26
N PRO A 320 -18.39 21.18 2.50
CA PRO A 320 -18.44 22.38 1.66
C PRO A 320 -17.18 23.26 1.72
N THR A 321 -16.35 23.13 2.76
CA THR A 321 -15.16 23.97 2.97
C THR A 321 -13.85 23.19 3.11
N ASN A 322 -13.91 21.88 3.37
CA ASN A 322 -12.76 21.00 3.58
C ASN A 322 -12.75 19.85 2.56
N HIS A 323 -12.65 20.21 1.28
CA HIS A 323 -12.68 19.28 0.16
C HIS A 323 -11.42 19.43 -0.71
N PRO A 324 -10.50 18.47 -0.68
CA PRO A 324 -9.27 18.54 -1.45
C PRO A 324 -9.51 18.32 -2.95
N VAL A 325 -8.63 18.89 -3.76
CA VAL A 325 -8.65 18.81 -5.23
C VAL A 325 -7.31 18.26 -5.72
N LEU A 326 -7.33 17.50 -6.80
CA LEU A 326 -6.13 16.94 -7.44
C LEU A 326 -5.13 18.04 -7.83
N ASN A 327 -3.84 17.77 -7.71
CA ASN A 327 -2.73 18.70 -8.04
C ASN A 327 -2.63 19.95 -7.15
N LYS A 328 -3.28 19.95 -6.01
CA LYS A 328 -3.25 21.08 -5.07
C LYS A 328 -2.50 20.79 -3.77
N GLY A 329 -1.82 19.65 -3.71
CA GLY A 329 -0.93 19.31 -2.60
C GLY A 329 -1.47 18.30 -1.62
N ILE A 330 -0.70 18.09 -0.56
CA ILE A 330 -0.91 17.05 0.43
C ILE A 330 -2.17 17.36 1.25
N VAL A 331 -2.95 16.36 1.54
CA VAL A 331 -4.20 16.46 2.30
C VAL A 331 -3.96 16.11 3.77
N ILE A 332 -4.25 17.04 4.68
CA ILE A 332 -4.26 16.77 6.13
C ILE A 332 -5.68 16.35 6.51
N LYS A 333 -5.82 15.16 7.08
CA LYS A 333 -7.12 14.54 7.41
C LYS A 333 -7.49 14.82 8.86
N PHE A 334 -8.72 15.28 9.13
CA PHE A 334 -9.26 15.52 10.48
C PHE A 334 -10.55 14.73 10.69
N ASN A 335 -10.76 14.21 11.89
CA ASN A 335 -11.99 13.54 12.25
C ASN A 335 -12.29 13.68 13.75
N ALA A 336 -13.46 14.22 14.10
CA ALA A 336 -13.86 14.43 15.48
C ALA A 336 -14.02 13.11 16.27
N ASN A 337 -14.32 12.00 15.59
CA ASN A 337 -14.41 10.67 16.20
C ASN A 337 -13.06 9.95 16.27
N GLN A 338 -11.95 10.66 16.01
CA GLN A 338 -10.57 10.12 16.07
C GLN A 338 -10.34 8.89 15.18
N LYS A 339 -11.03 8.84 14.03
CA LYS A 339 -10.73 7.88 12.95
C LYS A 339 -9.44 8.25 12.24
N TYR A 340 -9.08 9.53 12.29
CA TYR A 340 -7.77 10.10 12.02
C TYR A 340 -7.26 10.69 13.33
N CYS A 341 -6.00 10.44 13.68
CA CYS A 341 -5.41 10.87 14.96
C CYS A 341 -4.87 12.30 14.94
N THR A 342 -5.03 13.02 13.83
CA THR A 342 -4.61 14.41 13.69
C THR A 342 -5.27 15.30 14.73
N ASP A 343 -4.46 16.07 15.44
CA ASP A 343 -4.88 17.13 16.34
C ASP A 343 -4.26 18.48 15.92
N ALA A 344 -4.51 19.54 16.70
CA ALA A 344 -4.00 20.87 16.40
C ALA A 344 -2.46 20.94 16.43
N VAL A 345 -1.81 20.18 17.31
CA VAL A 345 -0.35 20.17 17.45
C VAL A 345 0.30 19.48 16.29
N SER A 346 -0.12 18.25 16.01
CA SER A 346 0.43 17.44 14.91
C SER A 346 0.18 18.08 13.54
N ALA A 347 -1.00 18.67 13.35
CA ALA A 347 -1.33 19.44 12.15
C ALA A 347 -0.43 20.68 11.98
N ALA A 348 -0.16 21.41 13.06
CA ALA A 348 0.70 22.60 13.01
C ALA A 348 2.15 22.20 12.65
N ILE A 349 2.69 21.14 13.27
CA ILE A 349 4.02 20.60 12.94
C ILE A 349 4.11 20.27 11.46
N PHE A 350 3.13 19.56 10.92
CA PHE A 350 3.14 19.14 9.51
C PHE A 350 2.95 20.32 8.54
N LYS A 351 2.15 21.32 8.88
CA LYS A 351 2.02 22.55 8.07
C LYS A 351 3.33 23.31 7.98
N GLU A 352 4.06 23.45 9.09
CA GLU A 352 5.40 24.06 9.09
C GLU A 352 6.40 23.24 8.25
N LEU A 353 6.34 21.90 8.32
CA LEU A 353 7.13 21.01 7.48
C LEU A 353 6.82 21.24 6.00
N CYS A 354 5.56 21.29 5.60
CA CYS A 354 5.16 21.61 4.22
C CYS A 354 5.68 22.98 3.77
N THR A 355 5.63 23.97 4.65
CA THR A 355 6.15 25.33 4.37
C THR A 355 7.64 25.29 4.11
N LYS A 356 8.43 24.60 4.92
CA LYS A 356 9.87 24.41 4.73
C LYS A 356 10.20 23.66 3.45
N ALA A 357 9.47 22.58 3.16
CA ALA A 357 9.59 21.82 1.91
C ALA A 357 9.15 22.61 0.67
N GLY A 358 8.44 23.74 0.85
CA GLY A 358 7.87 24.55 -0.23
C GLY A 358 6.80 23.77 -1.01
N VAL A 359 5.95 23.00 -0.32
CA VAL A 359 4.86 22.21 -0.91
C VAL A 359 3.50 22.70 -0.40
N PRO A 360 2.47 22.71 -1.26
CA PRO A 360 1.14 23.08 -0.84
C PRO A 360 0.47 21.95 -0.04
N TYR A 361 -0.47 22.33 0.84
CA TYR A 361 -1.32 21.40 1.56
C TYR A 361 -2.78 21.83 1.53
N GLN A 362 -3.67 20.87 1.75
CA GLN A 362 -5.12 21.04 1.82
C GLN A 362 -5.66 20.38 3.08
N THR A 363 -6.92 20.60 3.41
CA THR A 363 -7.58 19.94 4.53
C THR A 363 -8.74 19.08 4.06
N PHE A 364 -8.96 17.96 4.75
CA PHE A 364 -10.07 17.06 4.55
C PHE A 364 -10.80 16.80 5.86
N VAL A 365 -12.12 16.92 5.82
CA VAL A 365 -13.03 16.44 6.86
C VAL A 365 -14.17 15.71 6.16
N ASN A 366 -14.64 14.61 6.72
CA ASN A 366 -15.86 13.99 6.20
C ASN A 366 -17.07 14.93 6.33
N ARG A 367 -17.98 14.88 5.38
CA ARG A 367 -19.28 15.49 5.51
C ARG A 367 -19.95 14.98 6.80
N SER A 368 -20.58 15.84 7.62
CA SER A 368 -21.02 15.52 8.98
C SER A 368 -22.03 14.35 9.08
N ASP A 369 -22.72 14.04 7.99
CA ASP A 369 -23.68 12.94 7.87
C ASP A 369 -23.10 11.68 7.20
N ILE A 370 -21.79 11.68 6.87
CA ILE A 370 -21.08 10.53 6.26
C ILE A 370 -20.02 10.02 7.25
N ALA A 371 -20.07 8.73 7.57
CA ALA A 371 -19.05 8.10 8.38
C ALA A 371 -17.73 8.00 7.61
N GLY A 372 -16.63 8.41 8.23
CA GLY A 372 -15.29 8.24 7.69
C GLY A 372 -14.76 6.81 7.86
N GLY A 373 -13.82 6.41 6.99
CA GLY A 373 -12.94 5.27 7.21
C GLY A 373 -11.96 5.52 8.36
N SER A 374 -11.18 4.52 8.70
CA SER A 374 -10.02 4.60 9.61
C SER A 374 -8.75 4.44 8.77
N THR A 375 -7.62 4.85 9.32
CA THR A 375 -6.29 4.67 8.72
C THR A 375 -5.36 3.94 9.67
N LEU A 376 -4.15 3.67 9.24
CA LEU A 376 -3.15 3.01 10.09
C LEU A 376 -2.66 3.89 11.26
N GLY A 377 -2.81 5.24 11.20
CA GLY A 377 -2.29 6.16 12.21
C GLY A 377 -2.91 5.98 13.58
N ASN A 378 -4.24 5.99 13.69
CA ASN A 378 -4.93 5.81 14.96
C ASN A 378 -4.73 4.40 15.54
N ILE A 379 -4.51 3.39 14.67
CA ILE A 379 -4.23 2.02 15.08
C ILE A 379 -2.80 1.91 15.63
N SER A 380 -1.79 2.38 14.88
CA SER A 380 -0.38 2.37 15.28
C SER A 380 -0.15 3.13 16.60
N ASN A 381 -0.85 4.25 16.80
CA ASN A 381 -0.76 5.06 18.02
C ASN A 381 -1.16 4.30 19.30
N THR A 382 -1.94 3.22 19.20
CA THR A 382 -2.23 2.35 20.36
C THR A 382 -1.01 1.55 20.80
N GLN A 383 -0.04 1.34 19.92
CA GLN A 383 1.18 0.56 20.19
C GLN A 383 2.40 1.46 20.45
N VAL A 384 2.49 2.58 19.72
CA VAL A 384 3.59 3.55 19.80
C VAL A 384 3.03 4.97 19.90
N PRO A 385 2.57 5.37 21.10
CA PRO A 385 1.92 6.67 21.30
C PRO A 385 2.93 7.82 21.12
N MET A 386 2.71 8.64 20.09
CA MET A 386 3.49 9.85 19.79
C MET A 386 2.63 10.88 19.03
N ASN A 387 3.13 12.11 18.88
CA ASN A 387 2.46 13.07 18.03
C ASN A 387 2.35 12.52 16.60
N THR A 388 1.12 12.37 16.11
CA THR A 388 0.85 11.75 14.80
C THR A 388 -0.13 12.59 14.01
N VAL A 389 0.17 12.81 12.73
CA VAL A 389 -0.71 13.43 11.74
C VAL A 389 -1.13 12.41 10.70
N ASP A 390 -2.42 12.35 10.37
CA ASP A 390 -2.91 11.59 9.23
C ASP A 390 -2.99 12.49 7.99
N ILE A 391 -2.33 12.07 6.95
CA ILE A 391 -2.29 12.77 5.66
C ILE A 391 -2.64 11.81 4.52
N GLY A 392 -2.72 12.36 3.31
CA GLY A 392 -2.80 11.53 2.10
C GLY A 392 -2.66 12.37 0.83
N LEU A 393 -2.64 11.69 -0.31
CA LEU A 393 -2.72 12.33 -1.60
C LEU A 393 -4.15 12.26 -2.15
N PRO A 394 -4.67 13.37 -2.73
CA PRO A 394 -6.04 13.38 -3.20
C PRO A 394 -6.20 12.45 -4.40
N GLN A 395 -7.23 11.61 -4.39
CA GLN A 395 -7.56 10.72 -5.50
C GLN A 395 -9.06 10.58 -5.72
N LEU A 396 -9.42 10.14 -6.92
CA LEU A 396 -10.76 9.73 -7.33
C LEU A 396 -10.81 8.22 -7.53
N ALA A 397 -11.99 7.65 -7.41
CA ALA A 397 -12.24 6.22 -7.59
C ALA A 397 -11.38 5.33 -6.68
N MET A 398 -11.11 5.76 -5.44
CA MET A 398 -10.44 4.94 -4.43
C MET A 398 -11.08 3.55 -4.34
N HIS A 399 -10.25 2.50 -4.20
CA HIS A 399 -10.65 1.10 -4.20
C HIS A 399 -11.23 0.56 -5.54
N SER A 400 -11.07 1.31 -6.63
CA SER A 400 -11.22 0.77 -7.98
C SER A 400 -9.95 -0.01 -8.38
N PRO A 401 -10.03 -1.04 -9.23
CA PRO A 401 -8.83 -1.61 -9.83
C PRO A 401 -8.10 -0.65 -10.78
N TYR A 402 -8.60 0.58 -10.95
CA TYR A 402 -7.96 1.65 -11.74
C TYR A 402 -8.38 3.02 -11.21
N GLU A 403 -7.55 3.61 -10.38
CA GLU A 403 -7.77 4.84 -9.62
C GLU A 403 -7.19 6.04 -10.36
N THR A 404 -7.52 7.26 -9.92
CA THR A 404 -7.05 8.50 -10.56
C THR A 404 -6.57 9.50 -9.53
N ALA A 405 -5.37 10.06 -9.75
CA ALA A 405 -4.75 11.07 -8.90
C ALA A 405 -4.16 12.24 -9.74
N GLY A 406 -3.63 13.23 -9.06
CA GLY A 406 -2.93 14.36 -9.69
C GLY A 406 -1.45 14.05 -9.92
N VAL A 407 -0.92 14.43 -11.08
CA VAL A 407 0.50 14.23 -11.46
C VAL A 407 1.47 14.96 -10.52
N LYS A 408 1.05 16.08 -9.91
CA LYS A 408 1.94 16.89 -9.05
C LYS A 408 2.06 16.34 -7.63
N ASP A 409 1.00 15.67 -7.15
CA ASP A 409 0.83 15.41 -5.73
C ASP A 409 1.87 14.40 -5.20
N THR A 410 2.29 13.42 -6.01
CA THR A 410 3.36 12.47 -5.64
C THR A 410 4.67 13.19 -5.33
N GLU A 411 5.11 14.11 -6.19
CA GLU A 411 6.36 14.85 -5.96
C GLU A 411 6.25 15.79 -4.75
N TYR A 412 5.07 16.36 -4.48
CA TYR A 412 4.86 17.14 -3.27
C TYR A 412 5.07 16.29 -2.01
N LEU A 413 4.57 15.05 -1.98
CA LEU A 413 4.77 14.16 -0.84
C LEU A 413 6.22 13.68 -0.74
N VAL A 414 6.90 13.41 -1.86
CA VAL A 414 8.34 13.08 -1.86
C VAL A 414 9.15 14.20 -1.20
N ARG A 415 8.88 15.46 -1.56
CA ARG A 415 9.60 16.61 -0.98
C ARG A 415 9.28 16.82 0.50
N ALA A 416 8.03 16.62 0.91
CA ALA A 416 7.67 16.65 2.32
C ALA A 416 8.33 15.52 3.12
N ALA A 417 8.42 14.32 2.55
CA ALA A 417 9.11 13.19 3.16
C ALA A 417 10.63 13.43 3.25
N GLU A 418 11.25 14.01 2.22
CA GLU A 418 12.65 14.41 2.23
C GLU A 418 12.93 15.39 3.38
N GLU A 419 12.11 16.44 3.57
CA GLU A 419 12.22 17.40 4.67
C GLU A 419 11.98 16.75 6.05
N LEU A 420 11.04 15.79 6.15
CA LEU A 420 10.78 15.06 7.39
C LEU A 420 12.00 14.25 7.83
N PHE A 421 12.70 13.65 6.88
CA PHE A 421 13.80 12.72 7.13
C PHE A 421 15.20 13.40 7.18
N ALA A 422 15.28 14.69 6.83
CA ALA A 422 16.52 15.46 6.82
C ALA A 422 17.06 15.81 8.21
#